data_3b379a1c7201f20cff30a6d359e77753
#
_entry.id   3b379a1c7201f20cff30a6d359e77753
#
_cell.length_a   1.000
_cell.length_b   1.000
_cell.length_c   1.000
_cell.angle_alpha   90.00
_cell.angle_beta   90.00
_cell.angle_gamma   90.00
#
_symmetry.space_group_name_H-M   'P 1'
#
loop_
_entity.id
_entity.type
_entity.pdbx_description
1 polymer ?
#
loop_
_entity_poly.entity_id
_entity_poly.type
_entity_poly.pdbx_seq_one_letter_code
_entity_poly.pdbx_strand_id
1 'polypeptide(L)'
;MKRIKILRRIPFLVSASILAILLVSPPAVPSEFDYLFPVKDCKVKYSRYHHDYPATDIFAKAGCKFIAPTAGRIDQLSRRDTWSGSVNAGDTRGGKFVSLIGDDGVRYYGSHLQSVQKGLKEGARVEAGEVLGEIGSSGSARGTSPHLHFGISWPTEEFSGQYPWWIRRGVINPYRFLVAWQKGKDLSPVKSVQDLREKTGGVVKKPKD
;
A
#
# COMPACT_ATOMS: atom_id res chain seq x y z
N MET A 1 52.03 69.01 39.27
CA MET A 1 50.59 68.72 39.09
C MET A 1 50.45 68.02 37.77
N LYS A 2 50.26 66.72 37.75
CA LYS A 2 50.06 65.93 36.54
C LYS A 2 48.54 65.65 36.37
N ARG A 3 47.94 66.08 35.27
CA ARG A 3 46.51 65.84 34.94
C ARG A 3 46.40 64.44 34.32
N ILE A 4 45.62 63.58 34.90
CA ILE A 4 45.28 62.24 34.37
C ILE A 4 44.08 62.40 33.43
N LYS A 5 44.25 62.06 32.14
CA LYS A 5 43.18 61.98 31.18
C LYS A 5 42.47 60.62 31.30
N ILE A 6 41.22 60.66 31.71
CA ILE A 6 40.36 59.47 31.75
C ILE A 6 39.80 59.23 30.33
N LEU A 7 40.23 58.16 29.66
CA LEU A 7 39.65 57.68 28.43
C LEU A 7 38.34 56.95 28.70
N ARG A 8 37.23 57.52 28.26
CA ARG A 8 35.91 56.87 28.24
C ARG A 8 35.90 55.81 27.14
N ARG A 9 35.77 54.53 27.52
CA ARG A 9 35.52 53.41 26.62
C ARG A 9 34.02 53.40 26.23
N ILE A 10 33.71 53.51 24.95
CA ILE A 10 32.39 53.37 24.39
C ILE A 10 32.14 51.85 24.16
N PRO A 11 31.09 51.25 24.69
CA PRO A 11 30.79 49.84 24.41
C PRO A 11 30.22 49.70 22.98
N PHE A 12 30.89 48.93 22.13
CA PHE A 12 30.34 48.50 20.85
C PHE A 12 29.27 47.44 21.12
N LEU A 13 28.01 47.80 20.87
CA LEU A 13 26.87 46.86 20.81
C LEU A 13 26.95 46.14 19.46
N VAL A 14 27.41 44.87 19.49
CA VAL A 14 27.31 43.96 18.34
C VAL A 14 25.87 43.43 18.29
N SER A 15 25.07 43.98 17.41
CA SER A 15 23.74 43.46 17.11
C SER A 15 23.89 42.17 16.27
N ALA A 16 23.62 41.02 16.88
CA ALA A 16 23.56 39.73 16.17
C ALA A 16 22.18 39.61 15.49
N SER A 17 22.13 39.93 14.22
CA SER A 17 20.94 39.66 13.40
C SER A 17 20.85 38.15 13.13
N ILE A 18 19.92 37.46 13.79
CA ILE A 18 19.58 36.07 13.51
C ILE A 18 18.75 36.06 12.21
N LEU A 19 19.40 35.66 11.11
CA LEU A 19 18.73 35.41 9.82
C LEU A 19 17.97 34.08 9.94
N ALA A 20 16.64 34.13 10.18
CA ALA A 20 15.78 32.97 10.16
C ALA A 20 15.66 32.47 8.70
N ILE A 21 16.40 31.42 8.37
CA ILE A 21 16.23 30.71 7.10
C ILE A 21 14.92 29.93 7.16
N LEU A 22 13.87 30.45 6.56
CA LEU A 22 12.64 29.72 6.30
C LEU A 22 12.97 28.57 5.33
N LEU A 23 13.05 27.35 5.85
CA LEU A 23 13.11 26.13 5.06
C LEU A 23 11.76 25.97 4.34
N VAL A 24 11.64 26.56 3.17
CA VAL A 24 10.53 26.30 2.25
C VAL A 24 10.75 24.89 1.71
N SER A 25 9.95 23.94 2.19
CA SER A 25 9.92 22.60 1.59
C SER A 25 9.57 22.74 0.10
N PRO A 26 10.32 22.09 -0.81
CA PRO A 26 9.97 22.13 -2.23
C PRO A 26 8.54 21.60 -2.40
N PRO A 27 7.74 22.16 -3.33
CA PRO A 27 6.41 21.65 -3.64
C PRO A 27 6.54 20.17 -4.00
N ALA A 28 5.65 19.34 -3.45
CA ALA A 28 5.58 17.94 -3.82
C ALA A 28 5.35 17.86 -5.34
N VAL A 29 6.22 17.15 -6.05
CA VAL A 29 5.99 16.86 -7.47
C VAL A 29 4.69 16.05 -7.53
N PRO A 30 3.67 16.46 -8.30
CA PRO A 30 2.46 15.68 -8.47
C PRO A 30 2.84 14.25 -8.88
N SER A 31 2.19 13.26 -8.30
CA SER A 31 2.36 11.87 -8.73
C SER A 31 1.86 11.76 -10.17
N GLU A 32 2.58 11.05 -11.02
CA GLU A 32 2.15 10.77 -12.39
C GLU A 32 0.88 9.90 -12.43
N PHE A 33 0.53 9.30 -11.28
CA PHE A 33 -0.57 8.36 -11.12
C PHE A 33 -1.48 8.77 -9.97
N ASP A 34 -2.80 8.66 -10.18
CA ASP A 34 -3.80 8.83 -9.14
C ASP A 34 -3.92 7.57 -8.28
N TYR A 35 -3.98 7.75 -6.97
CA TYR A 35 -4.16 6.66 -6.02
C TYR A 35 -5.39 6.86 -5.16
N LEU A 36 -6.23 5.83 -5.10
CA LEU A 36 -7.45 5.80 -4.32
C LEU A 36 -7.38 4.76 -3.20
N PHE A 37 -8.02 5.07 -2.08
CA PHE A 37 -8.20 4.10 -1.00
C PHE A 37 -9.04 2.92 -1.52
N PRO A 38 -8.60 1.64 -1.35
CA PRO A 38 -9.18 0.51 -2.09
C PRO A 38 -10.57 0.07 -1.62
N VAL A 39 -11.15 0.70 -0.60
CA VAL A 39 -12.51 0.41 -0.13
C VAL A 39 -13.36 1.67 -0.24
N LYS A 40 -14.48 1.56 -0.97
CA LYS A 40 -15.38 2.67 -1.25
C LYS A 40 -16.68 2.56 -0.44
N ASP A 41 -17.22 3.73 -0.03
CA ASP A 41 -18.55 3.92 0.55
C ASP A 41 -18.81 3.13 1.85
N CYS A 42 -17.77 2.86 2.62
CA CYS A 42 -17.87 2.08 3.84
C CYS A 42 -16.99 2.62 4.97
N LYS A 43 -17.45 2.44 6.20
CA LYS A 43 -16.60 2.63 7.38
C LYS A 43 -15.60 1.48 7.47
N VAL A 44 -14.34 1.83 7.68
CA VAL A 44 -13.25 0.86 7.76
C VAL A 44 -12.46 1.00 9.05
N LYS A 45 -11.83 -0.11 9.47
CA LYS A 45 -10.79 -0.14 10.49
C LYS A 45 -9.61 -0.94 9.96
N TYR A 46 -8.40 -0.48 10.15
CA TYR A 46 -7.19 -1.20 9.77
C TYR A 46 -6.01 -0.77 10.64
N SER A 47 -4.98 -1.60 10.71
CA SER A 47 -3.78 -1.33 11.49
C SER A 47 -2.52 -1.49 10.65
N ARG A 48 -1.40 -1.06 11.21
CA ARG A 48 -0.08 -1.21 10.58
C ARG A 48 0.38 -2.68 10.50
N TYR A 49 -0.11 -3.52 11.39
CA TYR A 49 0.41 -4.86 11.58
C TYR A 49 -0.50 -5.90 10.95
N HIS A 50 0.11 -6.77 10.18
CA HIS A 50 -0.41 -8.04 9.72
C HIS A 50 0.54 -9.13 10.24
N HIS A 51 0.01 -10.28 10.65
CA HIS A 51 0.79 -11.25 11.44
C HIS A 51 1.83 -12.04 10.64
N ASP A 52 1.59 -12.35 9.35
CA ASP A 52 2.44 -13.30 8.62
C ASP A 52 3.47 -12.61 7.71
N TYR A 53 3.04 -11.62 6.93
CA TYR A 53 3.87 -10.93 5.93
C TYR A 53 3.36 -9.51 5.70
N PRO A 54 4.13 -8.65 5.00
CA PRO A 54 3.74 -7.26 4.76
C PRO A 54 2.45 -7.15 3.95
N ALA A 55 1.33 -6.92 4.65
CA ALA A 55 0.00 -6.70 4.12
C ALA A 55 -0.81 -5.85 5.11
N THR A 56 -2.05 -5.55 4.79
CA THR A 56 -2.99 -4.87 5.71
C THR A 56 -4.38 -5.46 5.54
N ASP A 57 -4.98 -5.87 6.65
CA ASP A 57 -6.38 -6.27 6.67
C ASP A 57 -7.25 -5.04 6.94
N ILE A 58 -8.10 -4.71 5.98
CA ILE A 58 -9.02 -3.58 6.03
C ILE A 58 -10.40 -4.13 6.37
N PHE A 59 -10.77 -4.06 7.65
CA PHE A 59 -12.06 -4.53 8.15
C PHE A 59 -13.18 -3.58 7.71
N ALA A 60 -14.19 -4.14 7.07
CA ALA A 60 -15.39 -3.45 6.59
C ALA A 60 -16.59 -4.42 6.59
N LYS A 61 -17.80 -3.91 6.42
CA LYS A 61 -18.98 -4.77 6.27
C LYS A 61 -18.87 -5.62 5.00
N ALA A 62 -19.41 -6.84 5.04
CA ALA A 62 -19.59 -7.63 3.84
C ALA A 62 -20.40 -6.86 2.80
N GLY A 63 -20.03 -6.99 1.52
CA GLY A 63 -20.64 -6.25 0.40
C GLY A 63 -20.05 -4.86 0.15
N CYS A 64 -19.18 -4.32 1.02
CA CYS A 64 -18.42 -3.10 0.73
C CYS A 64 -17.59 -3.28 -0.54
N LYS A 65 -17.46 -2.22 -1.36
CA LYS A 65 -16.79 -2.33 -2.65
C LYS A 65 -15.27 -2.28 -2.50
N PHE A 66 -14.60 -3.29 -3.06
CA PHE A 66 -13.19 -3.24 -3.38
C PHE A 66 -13.05 -2.58 -4.75
N ILE A 67 -12.28 -1.51 -4.83
CA ILE A 67 -12.05 -0.74 -6.06
C ILE A 67 -10.58 -0.77 -6.46
N ALA A 68 -10.30 -0.54 -7.74
CA ALA A 68 -8.95 -0.37 -8.25
C ALA A 68 -8.28 0.85 -7.59
N PRO A 69 -7.15 0.68 -6.88
CA PRO A 69 -6.47 1.80 -6.24
C PRO A 69 -5.81 2.75 -7.23
N THR A 70 -5.53 2.29 -8.43
CA THR A 70 -5.02 3.07 -9.57
C THR A 70 -5.47 2.41 -10.88
N ALA A 71 -5.33 3.08 -12.01
CA ALA A 71 -5.58 2.50 -13.31
C ALA A 71 -4.57 1.40 -13.65
N GLY A 72 -4.98 0.41 -14.44
CA GLY A 72 -4.10 -0.71 -14.80
C GLY A 72 -4.81 -1.86 -15.51
N ARG A 73 -4.24 -3.06 -15.39
CA ARG A 73 -4.79 -4.29 -15.97
C ARG A 73 -4.95 -5.36 -14.91
N ILE A 74 -6.05 -6.10 -14.99
CA ILE A 74 -6.27 -7.27 -14.14
C ILE A 74 -5.21 -8.32 -14.47
N ASP A 75 -4.44 -8.69 -13.46
CA ASP A 75 -3.38 -9.67 -13.55
C ASP A 75 -3.91 -11.10 -13.32
N GLN A 76 -4.60 -11.27 -12.20
CA GLN A 76 -5.23 -12.54 -11.85
C GLN A 76 -6.52 -12.31 -11.07
N LEU A 77 -7.43 -13.27 -11.15
CA LEU A 77 -8.61 -13.31 -10.29
C LEU A 77 -9.05 -14.75 -9.98
N SER A 78 -9.72 -14.94 -8.86
CA SER A 78 -10.43 -16.18 -8.55
C SER A 78 -11.85 -15.88 -8.08
N ARG A 79 -12.82 -16.48 -8.76
CA ARG A 79 -14.24 -16.45 -8.37
C ARG A 79 -14.63 -17.62 -7.48
N ARG A 80 -13.73 -18.60 -7.32
CA ARG A 80 -13.96 -19.81 -6.54
C ARG A 80 -13.18 -19.72 -5.24
N ASP A 81 -13.79 -20.17 -4.16
CA ASP A 81 -13.12 -20.37 -2.89
C ASP A 81 -12.75 -21.85 -2.77
N THR A 82 -11.50 -22.16 -3.06
CA THR A 82 -10.97 -23.53 -3.03
C THR A 82 -10.21 -23.85 -1.74
N TRP A 83 -10.15 -22.90 -0.77
CA TRP A 83 -9.44 -23.13 0.47
C TRP A 83 -10.15 -24.22 1.32
N SER A 84 -9.35 -25.08 1.92
CA SER A 84 -9.77 -26.09 2.90
C SER A 84 -8.96 -25.94 4.17
N GLY A 85 -9.64 -25.82 5.31
CA GLY A 85 -8.99 -25.73 6.62
C GLY A 85 -8.17 -26.96 6.98
N SER A 86 -8.52 -28.14 6.47
CA SER A 86 -7.78 -29.39 6.72
C SER A 86 -6.44 -29.45 6.01
N VAL A 87 -6.32 -28.84 4.83
CA VAL A 87 -5.08 -28.77 4.03
C VAL A 87 -4.31 -27.49 4.31
N ASN A 88 -5.04 -26.39 4.48
CA ASN A 88 -4.53 -25.04 4.73
C ASN A 88 -3.42 -24.58 3.75
N ALA A 89 -3.53 -24.99 2.48
CA ALA A 89 -2.54 -24.62 1.45
C ALA A 89 -2.45 -23.11 1.28
N GLY A 90 -1.23 -22.57 1.36
CA GLY A 90 -0.98 -21.13 1.37
C GLY A 90 -1.49 -20.39 0.14
N ASP A 91 -1.39 -20.99 -1.05
CA ASP A 91 -1.86 -20.45 -2.32
C ASP A 91 -3.39 -20.32 -2.41
N THR A 92 -4.16 -21.10 -1.63
CA THR A 92 -5.63 -21.06 -1.60
C THR A 92 -6.19 -20.18 -0.48
N ARG A 93 -5.40 -19.75 0.49
CA ARG A 93 -5.84 -18.96 1.66
C ARG A 93 -6.61 -17.69 1.30
N GLY A 94 -6.29 -17.05 0.15
CA GLY A 94 -6.98 -15.84 -0.31
C GLY A 94 -8.47 -16.04 -0.65
N GLY A 95 -8.91 -17.30 -0.91
CA GLY A 95 -10.26 -17.58 -1.36
C GLY A 95 -10.56 -16.88 -2.70
N LYS A 96 -11.61 -16.06 -2.74
CA LYS A 96 -11.90 -15.21 -3.91
C LYS A 96 -11.04 -13.95 -3.84
N PHE A 97 -10.40 -13.58 -4.96
CA PHE A 97 -9.50 -12.46 -5.02
C PHE A 97 -9.44 -11.80 -6.38
N VAL A 98 -8.91 -10.59 -6.43
CA VAL A 98 -8.50 -9.89 -7.64
C VAL A 98 -7.11 -9.30 -7.43
N SER A 99 -6.25 -9.45 -8.43
CA SER A 99 -4.92 -8.86 -8.52
C SER A 99 -4.87 -7.93 -9.74
N LEU A 100 -4.34 -6.74 -9.54
CA LEU A 100 -4.18 -5.69 -10.54
C LEU A 100 -2.70 -5.34 -10.68
N ILE A 101 -2.19 -5.21 -11.91
CA ILE A 101 -0.94 -4.50 -12.17
C ILE A 101 -1.31 -3.09 -12.62
N GLY A 102 -0.96 -2.11 -11.80
CA GLY A 102 -1.15 -0.70 -12.10
C GLY A 102 -0.26 -0.24 -13.25
N ASP A 103 -0.65 0.85 -13.88
CA ASP A 103 0.17 1.51 -14.92
C ASP A 103 1.51 2.01 -14.35
N ASP A 104 1.57 2.17 -13.03
CA ASP A 104 2.78 2.46 -12.27
C ASP A 104 3.73 1.25 -12.12
N GLY A 105 3.39 0.11 -12.69
CA GLY A 105 4.18 -1.13 -12.63
C GLY A 105 4.12 -1.87 -11.28
N VAL A 106 3.24 -1.48 -10.36
CA VAL A 106 3.07 -2.12 -9.05
C VAL A 106 1.90 -3.09 -9.08
N ARG A 107 2.03 -4.22 -8.39
CA ARG A 107 0.92 -5.14 -8.17
C ARG A 107 0.14 -4.76 -6.92
N TYR A 108 -1.17 -4.74 -7.05
CA TYR A 108 -2.15 -4.55 -5.98
C TYR A 108 -3.04 -5.79 -5.88
N TYR A 109 -3.09 -6.37 -4.69
CA TYR A 109 -3.81 -7.60 -4.44
C TYR A 109 -4.91 -7.37 -3.39
N GLY A 110 -6.13 -7.84 -3.68
CA GLY A 110 -7.24 -7.84 -2.73
C GLY A 110 -7.93 -9.18 -2.66
N SER A 111 -8.08 -9.74 -1.45
CA SER A 111 -8.67 -11.08 -1.25
C SER A 111 -9.69 -11.13 -0.12
N HIS A 112 -10.17 -12.33 0.15
CA HIS A 112 -11.29 -12.67 1.03
C HIS A 112 -12.63 -12.11 0.54
N LEU A 113 -12.76 -11.94 -0.79
CA LEU A 113 -13.94 -11.33 -1.39
C LEU A 113 -15.18 -12.23 -1.23
N GLN A 114 -16.35 -11.59 -1.07
CA GLN A 114 -17.66 -12.23 -1.20
C GLN A 114 -17.94 -12.56 -2.66
N SER A 115 -17.64 -11.59 -3.54
CA SER A 115 -17.81 -11.72 -4.99
C SER A 115 -16.73 -10.97 -5.75
N VAL A 116 -16.39 -11.44 -6.94
CA VAL A 116 -15.60 -10.71 -7.95
C VAL A 116 -16.56 -10.09 -8.94
N GLN A 117 -16.31 -8.85 -9.34
CA GLN A 117 -17.16 -8.08 -10.26
C GLN A 117 -17.49 -8.90 -11.51
N LYS A 118 -18.78 -8.94 -11.85
CA LYS A 118 -19.28 -9.68 -13.04
C LYS A 118 -18.64 -9.09 -14.30
N GLY A 119 -18.23 -9.95 -15.22
CA GLY A 119 -17.61 -9.53 -16.47
C GLY A 119 -16.11 -9.22 -16.38
N LEU A 120 -15.57 -9.00 -15.19
CA LEU A 120 -14.12 -8.80 -15.02
C LEU A 120 -13.34 -10.05 -15.46
N LYS A 121 -12.24 -9.88 -16.18
CA LYS A 121 -11.39 -10.98 -16.66
C LYS A 121 -9.92 -10.56 -16.64
N GLU A 122 -9.02 -11.52 -16.62
CA GLU A 122 -7.59 -11.30 -16.74
C GLU A 122 -7.24 -10.56 -18.03
N GLY A 123 -6.29 -9.65 -17.97
CA GLY A 123 -5.92 -8.74 -19.06
C GLY A 123 -6.88 -7.54 -19.27
N ALA A 124 -8.06 -7.53 -18.63
CA ALA A 124 -8.98 -6.40 -18.76
C ALA A 124 -8.36 -5.11 -18.22
N ARG A 125 -8.53 -4.01 -18.96
CA ARG A 125 -8.22 -2.66 -18.50
C ARG A 125 -9.25 -2.25 -17.45
N VAL A 126 -8.79 -1.57 -16.39
CA VAL A 126 -9.63 -0.93 -15.38
C VAL A 126 -9.09 0.47 -15.07
N GLU A 127 -10.00 1.39 -14.78
CA GLU A 127 -9.66 2.73 -14.36
C GLU A 127 -9.59 2.82 -12.82
N ALA A 128 -8.88 3.84 -12.30
CA ALA A 128 -8.85 4.11 -10.86
C ALA A 128 -10.28 4.28 -10.33
N GLY A 129 -10.62 3.59 -9.23
CA GLY A 129 -11.96 3.62 -8.65
C GLY A 129 -12.98 2.64 -9.25
N GLU A 130 -12.63 1.91 -10.29
CA GLU A 130 -13.50 0.87 -10.85
C GLU A 130 -13.69 -0.29 -9.86
N VAL A 131 -14.92 -0.80 -9.75
CA VAL A 131 -15.25 -1.88 -8.80
C VAL A 131 -14.66 -3.20 -9.28
N LEU A 132 -13.84 -3.81 -8.44
CA LEU A 132 -13.21 -5.12 -8.69
C LEU A 132 -13.97 -6.28 -8.03
N GLY A 133 -14.69 -5.99 -6.94
CA GLY A 133 -15.44 -7.01 -6.21
C GLY A 133 -16.07 -6.48 -4.93
N GLU A 134 -16.56 -7.38 -4.10
CA GLU A 134 -17.20 -7.08 -2.82
C GLU A 134 -16.44 -7.78 -1.69
N ILE A 135 -16.21 -7.05 -0.60
CA ILE A 135 -15.54 -7.57 0.60
C ILE A 135 -16.40 -8.67 1.24
N GLY A 136 -15.74 -9.71 1.71
CA GLY A 136 -16.35 -10.83 2.41
C GLY A 136 -15.40 -11.47 3.43
N SER A 137 -15.48 -12.79 3.53
CA SER A 137 -14.65 -13.61 4.40
C SER A 137 -14.36 -14.99 3.78
N SER A 138 -14.08 -15.03 2.46
CA SER A 138 -13.72 -16.27 1.78
C SER A 138 -12.28 -16.71 2.10
N GLY A 139 -11.93 -17.94 1.77
CA GLY A 139 -10.63 -18.50 2.05
C GLY A 139 -10.40 -18.69 3.55
N SER A 140 -9.19 -18.45 4.02
CA SER A 140 -8.83 -18.61 5.44
C SER A 140 -9.51 -17.59 6.38
N ALA A 141 -10.20 -16.60 5.82
CA ALA A 141 -11.00 -15.65 6.60
C ALA A 141 -12.40 -16.18 6.98
N ARG A 142 -12.77 -17.40 6.59
CA ARG A 142 -14.04 -18.02 7.00
C ARG A 142 -14.17 -18.04 8.51
N GLY A 143 -15.32 -17.58 9.02
CA GLY A 143 -15.58 -17.49 10.46
C GLY A 143 -14.97 -16.28 11.16
N THR A 144 -14.26 -15.40 10.42
CA THR A 144 -13.76 -14.13 10.95
C THR A 144 -14.63 -12.94 10.49
N SER A 145 -14.39 -11.76 11.06
CA SER A 145 -15.01 -10.52 10.58
C SER A 145 -14.64 -10.26 9.13
N PRO A 146 -15.59 -9.82 8.28
CA PRO A 146 -15.30 -9.48 6.91
C PRO A 146 -14.22 -8.40 6.78
N HIS A 147 -13.28 -8.62 5.85
CA HIS A 147 -12.20 -7.70 5.58
C HIS A 147 -11.63 -7.89 4.18
N LEU A 148 -10.98 -6.85 3.68
CA LEU A 148 -10.13 -6.93 2.50
C LEU A 148 -8.69 -7.15 2.98
N HIS A 149 -8.12 -8.31 2.70
CA HIS A 149 -6.68 -8.48 2.78
C HIS A 149 -6.06 -7.77 1.60
N PHE A 150 -5.32 -6.68 1.86
CA PHE A 150 -4.72 -5.83 0.82
C PHE A 150 -3.20 -5.90 0.86
N GLY A 151 -2.60 -6.20 -0.30
CA GLY A 151 -1.16 -6.31 -0.47
C GLY A 151 -0.62 -5.47 -1.62
N ILE A 152 0.64 -5.05 -1.47
CA ILE A 152 1.42 -4.34 -2.49
C ILE A 152 2.69 -5.14 -2.78
N SER A 153 2.97 -5.40 -4.08
CA SER A 153 4.14 -6.15 -4.51
C SER A 153 4.60 -5.72 -5.91
N TRP A 154 5.55 -6.44 -6.47
CA TRP A 154 5.96 -6.30 -7.87
C TRP A 154 5.28 -7.35 -8.75
N PRO A 155 5.15 -7.10 -10.06
CA PRO A 155 4.71 -8.09 -11.03
C PRO A 155 5.63 -9.31 -11.02
N THR A 156 5.03 -10.50 -11.05
CA THR A 156 5.74 -11.77 -11.22
C THR A 156 5.23 -12.42 -12.49
N GLU A 157 6.09 -13.07 -13.23
CA GLU A 157 5.66 -13.87 -14.37
C GLU A 157 4.76 -15.01 -13.92
N GLU A 158 3.77 -15.36 -14.76
CA GLU A 158 2.86 -16.43 -14.45
C GLU A 158 3.62 -17.75 -14.35
N PHE A 159 3.45 -18.42 -13.25
CA PHE A 159 3.72 -19.82 -12.98
C PHE A 159 4.94 -20.46 -13.68
N SER A 160 6.12 -19.95 -13.42
CA SER A 160 7.33 -20.76 -13.62
C SER A 160 7.59 -21.71 -12.44
N GLY A 161 6.67 -21.80 -11.48
CA GLY A 161 6.89 -22.54 -10.21
C GLY A 161 7.92 -21.88 -9.27
N GLN A 162 8.54 -20.79 -9.68
CA GLN A 162 9.64 -20.12 -8.96
C GLN A 162 9.17 -18.98 -8.06
N TYR A 163 7.97 -18.41 -8.29
CA TYR A 163 7.49 -17.30 -7.47
C TYR A 163 6.53 -17.77 -6.40
N PRO A 164 6.92 -17.65 -5.15
CA PRO A 164 6.10 -18.02 -4.02
C PRO A 164 4.82 -17.18 -3.97
N TRP A 165 3.71 -17.81 -3.63
CA TRP A 165 2.39 -17.16 -3.53
C TRP A 165 2.39 -15.92 -2.65
N TRP A 166 3.24 -15.85 -1.61
CA TRP A 166 3.31 -14.72 -0.69
C TRP A 166 3.86 -13.45 -1.34
N ILE A 167 4.79 -13.55 -2.29
CA ILE A 167 5.29 -12.39 -3.05
C ILE A 167 4.13 -11.71 -3.78
N ARG A 168 3.23 -12.49 -4.38
CA ARG A 168 2.09 -11.96 -5.11
C ARG A 168 1.06 -11.29 -4.22
N ARG A 169 1.02 -11.61 -2.93
CA ARG A 169 0.04 -11.11 -1.96
C ARG A 169 0.51 -9.93 -1.13
N GLY A 170 1.79 -9.66 -1.07
CA GLY A 170 2.32 -8.49 -0.37
C GLY A 170 3.78 -8.65 0.05
N VAL A 171 4.59 -7.65 -0.28
CA VAL A 171 6.00 -7.54 0.11
C VAL A 171 6.32 -6.20 0.72
N ILE A 172 5.46 -5.20 0.50
CA ILE A 172 5.53 -3.87 1.09
C ILE A 172 4.35 -3.69 2.05
N ASN A 173 4.62 -3.18 3.25
CA ASN A 173 3.54 -2.83 4.18
C ASN A 173 2.69 -1.68 3.61
N PRO A 174 1.39 -1.90 3.31
CA PRO A 174 0.54 -0.91 2.65
C PRO A 174 0.15 0.25 3.54
N TYR A 175 0.27 0.14 4.86
CA TYR A 175 -0.36 1.03 5.84
C TYR A 175 -0.13 2.53 5.56
N ARG A 176 1.11 2.95 5.27
CA ARG A 176 1.40 4.37 5.03
C ARG A 176 0.73 4.90 3.76
N PHE A 177 0.61 4.06 2.73
CA PHE A 177 -0.04 4.40 1.48
C PHE A 177 -1.55 4.50 1.69
N LEU A 178 -2.15 3.53 2.37
CA LEU A 178 -3.57 3.56 2.72
C LEU A 178 -3.95 4.80 3.52
N VAL A 179 -3.13 5.20 4.50
CA VAL A 179 -3.35 6.43 5.27
C VAL A 179 -3.28 7.68 4.37
N ALA A 180 -2.36 7.71 3.42
CA ALA A 180 -2.24 8.82 2.47
C ALA A 180 -3.43 8.88 1.52
N TRP A 181 -3.76 7.76 0.88
CA TRP A 181 -4.87 7.66 -0.08
C TRP A 181 -6.23 7.95 0.55
N GLN A 182 -6.46 7.51 1.80
CA GLN A 182 -7.68 7.84 2.53
C GLN A 182 -7.85 9.35 2.79
N LYS A 183 -6.74 10.10 2.78
CA LYS A 183 -6.70 11.57 2.91
C LYS A 183 -6.63 12.30 1.57
N GLY A 184 -6.82 11.59 0.45
CA GLY A 184 -6.72 12.15 -0.89
C GLY A 184 -5.29 12.60 -1.27
N LYS A 185 -4.26 11.92 -0.75
CA LYS A 185 -2.85 12.21 -1.08
C LYS A 185 -2.29 11.08 -1.95
N ASP A 186 -1.75 11.44 -3.10
CA ASP A 186 -1.13 10.52 -4.07
C ASP A 186 0.29 10.13 -3.64
N LEU A 187 0.39 9.27 -2.62
CA LEU A 187 1.66 8.69 -2.20
C LEU A 187 1.95 7.43 -3.01
N SER A 188 2.91 7.50 -3.93
CA SER A 188 3.29 6.38 -4.78
C SER A 188 4.06 5.29 -4.03
N PRO A 189 3.72 4.01 -4.19
CA PRO A 189 4.49 2.89 -3.65
C PRO A 189 5.68 2.46 -4.55
N VAL A 190 5.78 2.95 -5.77
CA VAL A 190 6.74 2.54 -6.82
C VAL A 190 8.15 2.44 -6.28
N LYS A 191 8.68 3.54 -5.74
CA LYS A 191 10.05 3.56 -5.22
C LYS A 191 10.28 2.50 -4.13
N SER A 192 9.32 2.29 -3.24
CA SER A 192 9.45 1.31 -2.16
C SER A 192 9.48 -0.12 -2.66
N VAL A 193 8.69 -0.39 -3.71
CA VAL A 193 8.64 -1.69 -4.37
C VAL A 193 9.95 -1.95 -5.12
N GLN A 194 10.44 -0.96 -5.86
CA GLN A 194 11.69 -1.04 -6.62
C GLN A 194 12.91 -1.24 -5.70
N ASP A 195 13.06 -0.39 -4.67
CA ASP A 195 14.16 -0.48 -3.70
C ASP A 195 14.22 -1.85 -3.01
N LEU A 196 13.04 -2.40 -2.62
CA LEU A 196 12.99 -3.71 -1.99
C LEU A 196 13.33 -4.82 -2.98
N ARG A 197 12.77 -4.78 -4.19
CA ARG A 197 13.05 -5.77 -5.23
C ARG A 197 14.53 -5.82 -5.59
N GLU A 198 15.15 -4.66 -5.77
CA GLU A 198 16.58 -4.52 -6.03
C GLU A 198 17.41 -5.08 -4.87
N LYS A 199 17.12 -4.62 -3.65
CA LYS A 199 17.82 -5.06 -2.42
C LYS A 199 17.78 -6.58 -2.21
N THR A 200 16.70 -7.23 -2.61
CA THR A 200 16.47 -8.68 -2.37
C THR A 200 16.73 -9.55 -3.59
N GLY A 201 17.07 -8.96 -4.74
CA GLY A 201 17.14 -9.70 -6.01
C GLY A 201 15.79 -10.32 -6.40
N GLY A 202 14.67 -9.75 -5.94
CA GLY A 202 13.32 -10.28 -6.18
C GLY A 202 12.94 -11.48 -5.30
N VAL A 203 13.78 -11.88 -4.35
CA VAL A 203 13.51 -13.01 -3.45
C VAL A 203 13.15 -12.51 -2.06
N VAL A 204 11.98 -12.93 -1.57
CA VAL A 204 11.52 -12.62 -0.21
C VAL A 204 11.28 -13.92 0.56
N LYS A 205 11.70 -13.93 1.82
CA LYS A 205 11.55 -15.11 2.68
C LYS A 205 10.07 -15.47 2.85
N LYS A 206 9.79 -16.79 2.77
CA LYS A 206 8.47 -17.34 3.09
C LYS A 206 8.04 -16.89 4.49
N PRO A 207 6.78 -16.42 4.68
CA PRO A 207 6.22 -16.19 6.01
C PRO A 207 6.30 -17.46 6.86
N LYS A 208 6.35 -17.30 8.17
CA LYS A 208 6.18 -18.43 9.08
C LYS A 208 4.72 -18.87 9.00
N ASP A 209 4.49 -20.15 8.81
CA ASP A 209 3.17 -20.77 8.88
C ASP A 209 2.66 -20.76 10.32
#